data_d71ad8ce128406ee45773f172063a228
#
_entry.id   d71ad8ce128406ee45773f172063a228
#
_cell.length_a   1.000
_cell.length_b   1.000
_cell.length_c   1.000
_cell.angle_alpha   90.00
_cell.angle_beta   90.00
_cell.angle_gamma   90.00
#
_symmetry.space_group_name_H-M   'P 1'
#
loop_
_entity.id
_entity.type
_entity.pdbx_description
1 polymer ?
#
loop_
_entity_poly.entity_id
_entity_poly.type
_entity_poly.pdbx_seq_one_letter_code
_entity_poly.pdbx_strand_id
1 'polypeptide(L)'
;MSAQNVETKAAYKYEFIVNIDKNGKPIERLDGGGIVLFAQAVGQEAISVTIGETEMYTGIVYSKKQENPDKNTKMIVYLAIQEFQGHKVPLQIFEIYDLSKSLYIPDSFSVMICSEKTGEMIQGQSFHTVSRIR
;
A
#
# COMPACT_ATOMS: atom_id res chain seq x y z
N MET A 1 20.33 11.49 -21.02
CA MET A 1 19.63 10.61 -20.09
C MET A 1 18.34 10.14 -20.74
N SER A 2 18.16 8.92 -20.77
CA SER A 2 16.87 8.40 -21.21
C SER A 2 15.85 8.66 -20.13
N ALA A 3 14.71 9.16 -20.51
CA ALA A 3 13.59 9.15 -19.64
C ALA A 3 13.37 7.71 -19.19
N GLN A 4 13.29 7.50 -17.90
CA GLN A 4 12.90 6.21 -17.41
C GLN A 4 11.46 5.98 -17.87
N ASN A 5 11.25 4.88 -18.54
CA ASN A 5 9.91 4.48 -18.91
C ASN A 5 9.18 3.98 -17.67
N VAL A 6 8.57 4.89 -16.95
CA VAL A 6 7.72 4.55 -15.82
C VAL A 6 6.32 4.34 -16.35
N GLU A 7 5.79 3.15 -16.13
CA GLU A 7 4.47 2.79 -16.57
C GLU A 7 3.54 2.67 -15.37
N THR A 8 2.40 3.34 -15.42
CA THR A 8 1.38 3.19 -14.39
C THR A 8 0.61 1.89 -14.65
N LYS A 9 0.67 0.97 -13.70
CA LYS A 9 -0.05 -0.30 -13.78
C LYS A 9 -1.48 -0.17 -13.31
N ALA A 10 -1.71 0.58 -12.24
CA ALA A 10 -3.03 0.79 -11.68
C ALA A 10 -3.00 2.00 -10.78
N ALA A 11 -4.12 2.69 -10.69
CA ALA A 11 -4.27 3.81 -9.78
C ALA A 11 -5.65 3.74 -9.14
N TYR A 12 -5.69 3.96 -7.84
CA TYR A 12 -6.91 3.94 -7.05
C TYR A 12 -7.00 5.18 -6.20
N LYS A 13 -8.20 5.67 -5.97
CA LYS A 13 -8.42 6.72 -4.97
C LYS A 13 -9.09 6.11 -3.75
N TYR A 14 -8.84 6.71 -2.60
CA TYR A 14 -9.48 6.33 -1.34
C TYR A 14 -10.04 7.57 -0.67
N GLU A 15 -10.96 7.40 0.27
CA GLU A 15 -11.68 8.55 0.85
C GLU A 15 -11.27 8.87 2.28
N PHE A 16 -10.81 7.89 3.06
CA PHE A 16 -10.36 8.17 4.42
C PHE A 16 -9.29 7.18 4.86
N ILE A 17 -8.60 7.53 5.95
CA ILE A 17 -7.48 6.78 6.50
C ILE A 17 -7.83 6.36 7.93
N VAL A 18 -7.39 5.16 8.30
CA VAL A 18 -7.44 4.71 9.70
C VAL A 18 -6.02 4.43 10.14
N ASN A 19 -5.57 5.11 11.19
CA ASN A 19 -4.30 4.77 11.83
C ASN A 19 -4.48 3.46 12.59
N ILE A 20 -3.55 2.55 12.45
CA ILE A 20 -3.60 1.24 13.08
C ILE A 20 -2.33 0.99 13.86
N ASP A 21 -2.45 0.22 14.95
CA ASP A 21 -1.30 -0.15 15.76
C ASP A 21 -0.56 -1.35 15.16
N LYS A 22 0.48 -1.81 15.84
CA LYS A 22 1.30 -2.92 15.36
C LYS A 22 0.53 -4.23 15.18
N ASN A 23 -0.63 -4.34 15.80
CA ASN A 23 -1.50 -5.54 15.71
C ASN A 23 -2.62 -5.35 14.69
N GLY A 24 -2.64 -4.22 13.98
CA GLY A 24 -3.67 -3.92 13.01
C GLY A 24 -4.97 -3.37 13.61
N LYS A 25 -4.96 -3.00 14.88
CA LYS A 25 -6.15 -2.47 15.53
C LYS A 25 -6.31 -0.98 15.25
N PRO A 26 -7.53 -0.52 14.95
CA PRO A 26 -7.78 0.90 14.70
C PRO A 26 -7.46 1.74 15.93
N ILE A 27 -6.76 2.86 15.70
CA ILE A 27 -6.47 3.84 16.75
C ILE A 27 -7.28 5.10 16.49
N GLU A 28 -7.29 5.58 15.26
CA GLU A 28 -7.85 6.87 14.92
C GLU A 28 -8.25 6.90 13.45
N ARG A 29 -9.38 7.54 13.15
CA ARG A 29 -9.80 7.79 11.77
C ARG A 29 -9.46 9.23 11.40
N LEU A 30 -8.85 9.38 10.21
CA LEU A 30 -8.54 10.68 9.62
C LEU A 30 -9.35 10.83 8.34
N ASP A 31 -10.13 11.88 8.26
CA ASP A 31 -10.86 12.19 7.03
C ASP A 31 -9.92 12.84 6.03
N GLY A 32 -10.11 12.51 4.77
CA GLY A 32 -9.27 13.01 3.71
C GLY A 32 -8.73 11.84 2.88
N GLY A 33 -8.77 12.02 1.58
CA GLY A 33 -8.41 10.98 0.65
C GLY A 33 -7.12 11.27 -0.09
N GLY A 34 -6.75 10.32 -0.92
CA GLY A 34 -5.58 10.42 -1.77
C GLY A 34 -5.58 9.32 -2.81
N ILE A 35 -4.40 8.98 -3.25
CA ILE A 35 -4.22 8.03 -4.35
C ILE A 35 -3.22 6.95 -3.95
N VAL A 36 -3.54 5.71 -4.31
CA VAL A 36 -2.61 4.59 -4.27
C VAL A 36 -2.23 4.29 -5.71
N LEU A 37 -0.95 4.40 -6.02
CA LEU A 37 -0.44 4.24 -7.37
C LEU A 37 0.51 3.04 -7.46
N PHE A 38 0.23 2.15 -8.40
CA PHE A 38 1.11 1.04 -8.73
C PHE A 38 1.82 1.40 -10.03
N ALA A 39 3.14 1.47 -9.98
CA ALA A 39 3.96 1.84 -11.13
C ALA A 39 5.04 0.79 -11.35
N GLN A 40 5.50 0.71 -12.57
CA GLN A 40 6.62 -0.16 -12.94
C GLN A 40 7.62 0.60 -13.78
N ALA A 41 8.87 0.55 -13.36
CA ALA A 41 10.01 1.03 -14.13
C ALA A 41 10.92 -0.18 -14.33
N VAL A 42 11.89 -0.06 -15.22
CA VAL A 42 12.75 -1.15 -15.67
C VAL A 42 13.08 -2.16 -14.56
N GLY A 43 12.41 -3.33 -14.62
CA GLY A 43 12.64 -4.41 -13.68
C GLY A 43 12.17 -4.19 -12.25
N GLN A 44 11.53 -3.07 -11.94
CA GLN A 44 11.09 -2.76 -10.58
C GLN A 44 9.65 -2.29 -10.51
N GLU A 45 8.94 -2.76 -9.51
CA GLU A 45 7.59 -2.31 -9.19
C GLU A 45 7.67 -1.37 -7.99
N ALA A 46 6.92 -0.27 -8.04
CA ALA A 46 6.85 0.69 -6.96
C ALA A 46 5.39 0.97 -6.60
N ILE A 47 5.14 1.19 -5.32
CA ILE A 47 3.81 1.54 -4.83
C ILE A 47 3.95 2.86 -4.08
N SER A 48 3.15 3.84 -4.50
CA SER A 48 3.11 5.16 -3.86
C SER A 48 1.73 5.40 -3.27
N VAL A 49 1.69 6.03 -2.10
CA VAL A 49 0.44 6.45 -1.47
C VAL A 49 0.56 7.93 -1.16
N THR A 50 -0.43 8.70 -1.61
CA THR A 50 -0.50 10.14 -1.31
C THR A 50 -1.67 10.43 -0.38
N ILE A 51 -1.57 11.50 0.37
CA ILE A 51 -2.68 12.13 1.08
C ILE A 51 -2.86 13.49 0.44
N GLY A 52 -4.03 13.73 -0.18
CA GLY A 52 -4.20 14.89 -1.01
C GLY A 52 -3.13 14.88 -2.10
N GLU A 53 -2.30 15.91 -2.15
CA GLU A 53 -1.21 16.02 -3.11
C GLU A 53 0.16 15.65 -2.51
N THR A 54 0.19 15.29 -1.22
CA THR A 54 1.44 15.00 -0.51
C THR A 54 1.74 13.51 -0.57
N GLU A 55 2.93 13.16 -1.04
CA GLU A 55 3.38 11.78 -1.02
C GLU A 55 3.68 11.34 0.41
N MET A 56 3.08 10.24 0.82
CA MET A 56 3.23 9.71 2.16
C MET A 56 4.14 8.49 2.19
N TYR A 57 3.96 7.59 1.25
CA TYR A 57 4.78 6.38 1.13
C TYR A 57 5.20 6.19 -0.31
N THR A 58 6.43 5.73 -0.50
CA THR A 58 6.90 5.23 -1.78
C THR A 58 7.81 4.05 -1.51
N GLY A 59 7.32 2.86 -1.82
CA GLY A 59 8.06 1.63 -1.59
C GLY A 59 8.47 0.96 -2.88
N ILE A 60 9.71 0.52 -2.96
CA ILE A 60 10.20 -0.31 -4.06
C ILE A 60 9.95 -1.76 -3.66
N VAL A 61 9.15 -2.45 -4.44
CA VAL A 61 8.71 -3.82 -4.13
C VAL A 61 9.81 -4.81 -4.50
N TYR A 62 10.14 -5.69 -3.58
CA TYR A 62 11.10 -6.78 -3.84
C TYR A 62 10.49 -8.17 -3.70
N SER A 63 9.28 -8.27 -3.18
CA SER A 63 8.58 -9.55 -3.06
C SER A 63 7.09 -9.33 -2.95
N LYS A 64 6.32 -10.26 -3.51
CA LYS A 64 4.87 -10.24 -3.33
C LYS A 64 4.33 -11.66 -3.27
N LYS A 65 3.24 -11.84 -2.54
CA LYS A 65 2.55 -13.13 -2.46
C LYS A 65 1.06 -12.90 -2.30
N GLN A 66 0.28 -13.89 -2.73
CA GLN A 66 -1.15 -13.86 -2.54
C GLN A 66 -1.53 -14.77 -1.38
N GLU A 67 -2.45 -14.29 -0.53
CA GLU A 67 -3.01 -15.06 0.56
C GLU A 67 -4.53 -15.01 0.47
N ASN A 68 -5.16 -16.11 0.86
CA ASN A 68 -6.61 -16.19 0.92
C ASN A 68 -6.97 -16.63 2.34
N PRO A 69 -7.11 -15.66 3.28
CA PRO A 69 -7.41 -15.99 4.69
C PRO A 69 -8.72 -16.76 4.84
N ASP A 70 -9.68 -16.46 3.97
CA ASP A 70 -10.94 -17.20 3.89
C ASP A 70 -11.45 -17.18 2.45
N LYS A 71 -12.59 -17.82 2.20
CA LYS A 71 -13.13 -17.94 0.85
C LYS A 71 -13.62 -16.62 0.24
N ASN A 72 -13.85 -15.61 1.06
CA ASN A 72 -14.36 -14.32 0.61
C ASN A 72 -13.29 -13.22 0.60
N THR A 73 -12.07 -13.54 0.98
CA THR A 73 -11.00 -12.55 1.09
C THR A 73 -9.79 -12.99 0.29
N LYS A 74 -9.33 -12.10 -0.59
CA LYS A 74 -8.04 -12.24 -1.27
C LYS A 74 -7.15 -11.10 -0.82
N MET A 75 -5.91 -11.40 -0.49
CA MET A 75 -4.96 -10.41 -0.04
C MET A 75 -3.66 -10.59 -0.81
N ILE A 76 -3.15 -9.50 -1.36
CA ILE A 76 -1.82 -9.50 -1.96
C ILE A 76 -0.92 -8.72 -1.04
N VAL A 77 0.15 -9.35 -0.58
CA VAL A 77 1.10 -8.76 0.34
C VAL A 77 2.37 -8.41 -0.42
N TYR A 78 2.73 -7.14 -0.38
CA TYR A 78 3.96 -6.65 -1.00
C TYR A 78 4.96 -6.32 0.09
N LEU A 79 6.18 -6.85 -0.06
CA LEU A 79 7.30 -6.45 0.78
C LEU A 79 8.09 -5.41 0.00
N ALA A 80 8.27 -4.24 0.61
CA ALA A 80 8.86 -3.10 -0.05
C ALA A 80 9.83 -2.37 0.86
N ILE A 81 10.68 -1.56 0.27
CA ILE A 81 11.63 -0.71 0.98
C ILE A 81 11.37 0.73 0.59
N GLN A 82 11.23 1.60 1.58
CA GLN A 82 11.18 3.03 1.38
C GLN A 82 12.48 3.64 1.89
N GLU A 83 13.13 4.43 1.07
CA GLU A 83 14.30 5.19 1.50
C GLU A 83 13.84 6.52 2.08
N PHE A 84 14.31 6.83 3.27
CA PHE A 84 13.98 8.07 3.94
C PHE A 84 15.21 8.58 4.71
N GLN A 85 15.76 9.70 4.28
CA GLN A 85 16.92 10.34 4.91
C GLN A 85 18.09 9.37 5.14
N GLY A 86 18.40 8.58 4.13
CA GLY A 86 19.49 7.60 4.19
C GLY A 86 19.14 6.29 4.88
N HIS A 87 17.93 6.16 5.41
CA HIS A 87 17.45 4.94 6.04
C HIS A 87 16.59 4.13 5.08
N LYS A 88 16.70 2.81 5.18
CA LYS A 88 15.87 1.89 4.41
C LYS A 88 14.79 1.34 5.33
N VAL A 89 13.59 1.84 5.18
CA VAL A 89 12.46 1.48 6.03
C VAL A 89 11.66 0.36 5.36
N PRO A 90 11.58 -0.84 5.98
CA PRO A 90 10.76 -1.91 5.44
C PRO A 90 9.28 -1.60 5.58
N LEU A 91 8.54 -1.86 4.51
CA LEU A 91 7.09 -1.72 4.48
C LEU A 91 6.46 -3.05 4.12
N GLN A 92 5.32 -3.33 4.74
CA GLN A 92 4.43 -4.38 4.25
C GLN A 92 3.17 -3.68 3.76
N ILE A 93 2.85 -3.89 2.49
CA ILE A 93 1.70 -3.26 1.86
C ILE A 93 0.69 -4.34 1.51
N PHE A 94 -0.54 -4.16 1.94
CA PHE A 94 -1.61 -5.13 1.77
C PHE A 94 -2.65 -4.57 0.82
N GLU A 95 -2.93 -5.30 -0.23
CA GLU A 95 -4.01 -5.02 -1.17
C GLU A 95 -5.10 -6.04 -0.87
N ILE A 96 -6.20 -5.58 -0.28
CA ILE A 96 -7.21 -6.46 0.32
C ILE A 96 -8.49 -6.40 -0.51
N TYR A 97 -8.95 -7.57 -0.95
CA TYR A 97 -10.17 -7.72 -1.73
C TYR A 97 -11.24 -8.41 -0.91
N ASP A 98 -12.44 -7.84 -0.91
CA ASP A 98 -13.63 -8.53 -0.44
C ASP A 98 -14.31 -9.12 -1.69
N LEU A 99 -14.14 -10.42 -1.89
CA LEU A 99 -14.59 -11.10 -3.09
C LEU A 99 -16.11 -11.15 -3.21
N SER A 100 -16.83 -10.91 -2.12
CA SER A 100 -18.29 -10.78 -2.16
C SER A 100 -18.74 -9.48 -2.79
N LYS A 101 -17.83 -8.48 -2.86
CA LYS A 101 -18.13 -7.17 -3.44
C LYS A 101 -17.53 -6.99 -4.83
N SER A 102 -16.25 -7.34 -5.00
CA SER A 102 -15.57 -7.17 -6.28
C SER A 102 -14.38 -8.09 -6.39
N LEU A 103 -14.13 -8.59 -7.60
CA LEU A 103 -12.95 -9.37 -7.93
C LEU A 103 -11.79 -8.47 -8.39
N TYR A 104 -12.07 -7.23 -8.74
CA TYR A 104 -11.12 -6.38 -9.46
C TYR A 104 -10.75 -5.09 -8.73
N ILE A 105 -11.56 -4.65 -7.80
CA ILE A 105 -11.32 -3.42 -7.06
C ILE A 105 -11.08 -3.79 -5.60
N PRO A 106 -9.92 -3.44 -5.04
CA PRO A 106 -9.64 -3.71 -3.63
C PRO A 106 -10.67 -3.03 -2.71
N ASP A 107 -11.00 -3.69 -1.63
CA ASP A 107 -11.85 -3.12 -0.58
C ASP A 107 -11.07 -2.08 0.22
N SER A 108 -9.80 -2.36 0.47
CA SER A 108 -8.91 -1.44 1.19
C SER A 108 -7.46 -1.75 0.89
N PHE A 109 -6.60 -0.81 1.25
CA PHE A 109 -5.15 -1.00 1.30
C PHE A 109 -4.66 -0.76 2.71
N SER A 110 -3.57 -1.38 3.08
CA SER A 110 -2.90 -1.10 4.35
C SER A 110 -1.41 -1.01 4.12
N VAL A 111 -0.75 -0.08 4.81
CA VAL A 111 0.70 0.03 4.82
C VAL A 111 1.17 -0.09 6.25
N MET A 112 2.00 -1.08 6.52
CA MET A 112 2.62 -1.28 7.83
C MET A 112 4.09 -0.90 7.75
N ILE A 113 4.51 -0.03 8.65
CA ILE A 113 5.92 0.34 8.81
C ILE A 113 6.56 -0.68 9.74
N CYS A 114 7.68 -1.24 9.32
CA CYS A 114 8.39 -2.26 10.08
C CYS A 114 9.73 -1.74 10.58
N SER A 115 10.22 -2.37 11.65
CA SER A 115 11.53 -2.03 12.20
C SER A 115 12.64 -2.40 11.23
N GLU A 116 13.55 -1.48 10.99
CA GLU A 116 14.72 -1.72 10.17
C GLU A 116 15.64 -2.79 10.78
N LYS A 117 15.63 -2.93 12.10
CA LYS A 117 16.48 -3.87 12.82
C LYS A 117 15.87 -5.25 12.96
N THR A 118 14.58 -5.34 13.27
CA THR A 118 13.94 -6.61 13.61
C THR A 118 12.94 -7.08 12.56
N GLY A 119 12.48 -6.19 11.67
CA GLY A 119 11.43 -6.48 10.72
C GLY A 119 10.03 -6.54 11.32
N GLU A 120 9.91 -6.32 12.62
CA GLU A 120 8.59 -6.34 13.27
C GLU A 120 7.76 -5.13 12.90
N MET A 121 6.46 -5.32 12.79
CA MET A 121 5.53 -4.23 12.52
C MET A 121 5.48 -3.27 13.70
N ILE A 122 5.58 -1.97 13.41
CA ILE A 122 5.55 -0.92 14.42
C ILE A 122 4.17 -0.26 14.45
N GLN A 123 3.74 0.21 13.30
CA GLN A 123 2.45 0.89 13.14
C GLN A 123 2.13 0.98 11.65
N GLY A 124 0.94 1.43 11.33
CA GLY A 124 0.57 1.62 9.95
C GLY A 124 -0.70 2.39 9.77
N GLN A 125 -1.19 2.34 8.54
CA GLN A 125 -2.41 3.01 8.16
C GLN A 125 -3.16 2.15 7.17
N SER A 126 -4.48 2.18 7.24
CA SER A 126 -5.34 1.57 6.25
C SER A 126 -6.12 2.65 5.51
N PHE A 127 -6.39 2.39 4.24
CA PHE A 127 -6.97 3.35 3.30
C PHE A 127 -8.26 2.75 2.76
N HIS A 128 -9.36 3.47 2.94
CA HIS A 128 -10.70 2.92 2.78
C HIS A 128 -11.54 3.64 1.75
N THR A 129 -12.60 2.97 1.32
CA THR A 129 -13.53 3.42 0.29
C THR A 129 -12.77 3.65 -1.02
N VAL A 130 -12.25 2.53 -1.53
CA VAL A 130 -11.36 2.52 -2.68
C VAL A 130 -12.18 2.47 -3.96
N SER A 131 -11.78 3.27 -4.95
CA SER A 131 -12.32 3.17 -6.30
C SER A 131 -11.18 3.26 -7.31
N ARG A 132 -11.38 2.61 -8.44
CA ARG A 132 -10.33 2.56 -9.46
C ARG A 132 -10.35 3.82 -10.30
N ILE A 133 -9.17 4.41 -10.51
CA ILE A 133 -8.99 5.54 -11.42
C ILE A 133 -8.53 5.02 -12.77
N ARG A 134 -7.64 4.03 -12.74
CA ARG A 134 -6.96 3.64 -13.98
C ARG A 134 -6.51 2.19 -13.99
#